data_43f5791783103e5083237a45868c9b34
#
_entry.id   43f5791783103e5083237a45868c9b34
#
_cell.length_a   1.000
_cell.length_b   1.000
_cell.length_c   1.000
_cell.angle_alpha   90.00
_cell.angle_beta   90.00
_cell.angle_gamma   90.00
#
_symmetry.space_group_name_H-M   'P 1'
#
loop_
_entity.id
_entity.type
_entity.pdbx_description
1 polymer ?
#
loop_
_entity_poly.entity_id
_entity_poly.type
_entity_poly.pdbx_seq_one_letter_code
_entity_poly.pdbx_strand_id
1 'polypeptide(L)'
;MCIRDRFPTPFPDRPLFGGFVSGHQLGSTGVTLAVLTAVYLFFRHTSLGLAMRAAALNPVSSRLVGVRVGWMLALGWGLAAAIGSVAGCMVAPVVFLDPNMMAGILLYAFAGALLGGIDSPLGAVLGGFAVGIIENLGGAYLVGTELKLTLALIIIVSVLTIRPSGLLGRTVLSRV
;
A
#
# COMPACT_ATOMS: atom_id res chain seq x y z
N MET A 1 -11.69 20.35 27.09
CA MET A 1 -11.40 18.92 27.28
C MET A 1 -11.75 18.26 25.95
N CYS A 2 -10.79 18.14 25.03
CA CYS A 2 -11.04 17.47 23.75
C CYS A 2 -11.11 15.96 24.02
N ILE A 3 -12.30 15.41 23.92
CA ILE A 3 -12.49 13.96 23.89
C ILE A 3 -11.90 13.51 22.55
N ARG A 4 -10.67 13.01 22.58
CA ARG A 4 -10.11 12.27 21.47
C ARG A 4 -10.85 10.95 21.41
N ASP A 5 -11.87 10.88 20.56
CA ASP A 5 -12.66 9.67 20.39
C ASP A 5 -11.72 8.55 19.90
N ARG A 6 -11.48 7.59 20.77
CA ARG A 6 -10.79 6.36 20.41
C ARG A 6 -11.76 5.54 19.56
N PHE A 7 -11.43 5.37 18.30
CA PHE A 7 -12.16 4.43 17.45
C PHE A 7 -12.07 3.03 18.08
N PRO A 8 -13.20 2.35 18.33
CA PRO A 8 -13.16 1.02 18.95
C PRO A 8 -12.34 0.07 18.07
N THR A 9 -11.41 -0.65 18.71
CA THR A 9 -10.62 -1.66 18.02
C THR A 9 -11.54 -2.77 17.51
N PRO A 10 -11.51 -3.12 16.21
CA PRO A 10 -12.35 -4.18 15.66
C PRO A 10 -11.99 -5.57 16.22
N PHE A 11 -10.82 -5.70 16.82
CA PHE A 11 -10.35 -6.92 17.48
C PHE A 11 -10.11 -6.68 18.96
N PRO A 12 -10.43 -7.63 19.87
CA PRO A 12 -10.24 -7.48 21.30
C PRO A 12 -8.75 -7.33 21.63
N ASP A 13 -8.40 -6.31 22.41
CA ASP A 13 -7.04 -6.01 22.88
C ASP A 13 -6.55 -6.99 23.97
N ARG A 14 -6.81 -8.28 23.81
CA ARG A 14 -6.28 -9.27 24.74
C ARG A 14 -4.81 -9.53 24.39
N PRO A 15 -3.88 -9.39 25.35
CA PRO A 15 -2.51 -9.73 25.11
C PRO A 15 -2.39 -11.24 24.87
N LEU A 16 -1.98 -11.63 23.67
CA LEU A 16 -1.66 -13.01 23.33
C LEU A 16 -0.15 -13.22 23.49
N PHE A 17 0.26 -14.45 23.74
CA PHE A 17 1.67 -14.83 23.90
C PHE A 17 2.46 -14.02 24.94
N GLY A 18 1.93 -13.92 26.19
CA GLY A 18 2.69 -13.31 27.28
C GLY A 18 2.87 -11.79 27.20
N GLY A 19 2.05 -11.08 26.40
CA GLY A 19 2.06 -9.62 26.32
C GLY A 19 2.86 -9.03 25.15
N PHE A 20 3.52 -9.84 24.35
CA PHE A 20 4.35 -9.35 23.24
C PHE A 20 3.55 -8.92 22.00
N VAL A 21 2.35 -9.45 21.79
CA VAL A 21 1.52 -9.17 20.61
C VAL A 21 0.10 -8.81 21.04
N SER A 22 -0.38 -7.66 20.57
CA SER A 22 -1.78 -7.24 20.75
C SER A 22 -2.69 -8.01 19.79
N GLY A 23 -3.90 -8.39 20.23
CA GLY A 23 -4.91 -9.01 19.37
C GLY A 23 -5.24 -8.18 18.14
N HIS A 24 -5.20 -6.85 18.27
CA HIS A 24 -5.38 -5.93 17.13
C HIS A 24 -4.25 -6.03 16.10
N GLN A 25 -2.99 -6.16 16.53
CA GLN A 25 -1.85 -6.34 15.61
C GLN A 25 -1.96 -7.64 14.81
N LEU A 26 -2.37 -8.71 15.47
CA LEU A 26 -2.55 -10.01 14.80
C LEU A 26 -3.74 -9.97 13.84
N GLY A 27 -4.84 -9.35 14.25
CA GLY A 27 -6.03 -9.16 13.41
C GLY A 27 -5.74 -8.28 12.19
N SER A 28 -5.07 -7.15 12.37
CA SER A 28 -4.71 -6.24 11.27
C SER A 28 -3.75 -6.90 10.27
N THR A 29 -2.78 -7.69 10.76
CA THR A 29 -1.89 -8.47 9.89
C THR A 29 -2.69 -9.52 9.09
N GLY A 30 -3.62 -10.22 9.75
CA GLY A 30 -4.50 -11.19 9.08
C GLY A 30 -5.37 -10.54 8.01
N VAL A 31 -6.00 -9.40 8.30
CA VAL A 31 -6.79 -8.63 7.32
C VAL A 31 -5.92 -8.17 6.15
N THR A 32 -4.71 -7.67 6.42
CA THR A 32 -3.77 -7.25 5.38
C THR A 32 -3.42 -8.40 4.44
N LEU A 33 -3.07 -9.57 4.99
CA LEU A 33 -2.76 -10.76 4.20
C LEU A 33 -3.99 -11.25 3.40
N ALA A 34 -5.18 -11.19 3.97
CA ALA A 34 -6.42 -11.56 3.29
C ALA A 34 -6.70 -10.62 2.10
N VAL A 35 -6.57 -9.30 2.30
CA VAL A 35 -6.75 -8.29 1.24
C VAL A 35 -5.70 -8.46 0.14
N LEU A 36 -4.43 -8.67 0.49
CA LEU A 36 -3.35 -8.92 -0.48
C LEU A 36 -3.63 -10.19 -1.31
N THR A 37 -4.06 -11.25 -0.65
CA THR A 37 -4.42 -12.50 -1.33
C THR A 37 -5.62 -12.31 -2.25
N ALA A 38 -6.65 -11.61 -1.80
CA ALA A 38 -7.84 -11.31 -2.60
C ALA A 38 -7.49 -10.49 -3.85
N VAL A 39 -6.68 -9.43 -3.70
CA VAL A 39 -6.21 -8.60 -4.81
C VAL A 39 -5.36 -9.43 -5.79
N TYR A 40 -4.44 -10.25 -5.28
CA TYR A 40 -3.62 -11.13 -6.11
C TYR A 40 -4.48 -12.11 -6.92
N LEU A 41 -5.42 -12.79 -6.28
CA LEU A 41 -6.36 -13.71 -6.93
C LEU A 41 -7.24 -12.99 -7.96
N PHE A 42 -7.73 -11.81 -7.63
CA PHE A 42 -8.52 -10.98 -8.54
C PHE A 42 -7.74 -10.67 -9.82
N PHE A 43 -6.53 -10.13 -9.70
CA PHE A 43 -5.72 -9.79 -10.87
C PHE A 43 -5.22 -11.01 -11.64
N ARG A 44 -5.02 -12.15 -11.00
CA ARG A 44 -4.49 -13.35 -11.64
C ARG A 44 -5.55 -14.23 -12.28
N HIS A 45 -6.70 -14.39 -11.63
CA HIS A 45 -7.70 -15.40 -12.02
C HIS A 45 -8.97 -14.81 -12.62
N THR A 46 -9.16 -13.48 -12.63
CA THR A 46 -10.37 -12.90 -13.20
C THR A 46 -10.13 -12.28 -14.57
N SER A 47 -11.13 -12.39 -15.45
CA SER A 47 -11.12 -11.73 -16.76
C SER A 47 -11.09 -10.19 -16.64
N LEU A 48 -11.71 -9.65 -15.58
CA LEU A 48 -11.67 -8.23 -15.27
C LEU A 48 -10.26 -7.77 -14.94
N GLY A 49 -9.54 -8.51 -14.10
CA GLY A 49 -8.14 -8.21 -13.77
C GLY A 49 -7.22 -8.26 -14.99
N LEU A 50 -7.48 -9.17 -15.93
CA LEU A 50 -6.75 -9.22 -17.20
C LEU A 50 -7.06 -7.98 -18.06
N ALA A 51 -8.34 -7.63 -18.20
CA ALA A 51 -8.77 -6.46 -18.96
C ALA A 51 -8.23 -5.14 -18.37
N MET A 52 -8.20 -5.03 -17.04
CA MET A 52 -7.60 -3.86 -16.35
C MET A 52 -6.11 -3.74 -16.65
N ARG A 53 -5.35 -4.83 -16.59
CA ARG A 53 -3.91 -4.82 -16.92
C ARG A 53 -3.68 -4.48 -18.40
N ALA A 54 -4.50 -5.00 -19.31
CA ALA A 54 -4.41 -4.67 -20.74
C ALA A 54 -4.70 -3.18 -20.98
N ALA A 55 -5.76 -2.64 -20.33
CA ALA A 55 -6.11 -1.23 -20.41
C ALA A 55 -5.05 -0.30 -19.84
N ALA A 56 -4.33 -0.73 -18.79
CA ALA A 56 -3.23 0.04 -18.19
C ALA A 56 -1.98 0.07 -19.08
N LEU A 57 -1.65 -1.04 -19.77
CA LEU A 57 -0.47 -1.13 -20.63
C LEU A 57 -0.66 -0.40 -21.96
N ASN A 58 -1.79 -0.59 -22.61
CA ASN A 58 -2.08 0.07 -23.89
C ASN A 58 -3.59 0.34 -24.03
N PRO A 59 -4.05 1.53 -23.64
CA PRO A 59 -5.47 1.88 -23.66
C PRO A 59 -6.04 1.94 -25.09
N VAL A 60 -5.22 2.29 -26.09
CA VAL A 60 -5.66 2.39 -27.49
C VAL A 60 -5.94 1.00 -28.06
N SER A 61 -4.97 0.09 -27.97
CA SER A 61 -5.13 -1.29 -28.44
C SER A 61 -6.24 -2.01 -27.69
N SER A 62 -6.43 -1.76 -26.40
CA SER A 62 -7.49 -2.36 -25.60
C SER A 62 -8.89 -1.94 -26.07
N ARG A 63 -9.06 -0.69 -26.51
CA ARG A 63 -10.32 -0.23 -27.12
C ARG A 63 -10.64 -0.93 -28.44
N LEU A 64 -9.62 -1.20 -29.25
CA LEU A 64 -9.80 -1.90 -30.53
C LEU A 64 -10.29 -3.35 -30.35
N VAL A 65 -9.93 -3.98 -29.24
CA VAL A 65 -10.39 -5.35 -28.88
C VAL A 65 -11.73 -5.33 -28.13
N GLY A 66 -12.36 -4.15 -27.98
CA GLY A 66 -13.68 -4.00 -27.34
C GLY A 66 -13.66 -3.84 -25.83
N VAL A 67 -12.49 -3.65 -25.20
CA VAL A 67 -12.41 -3.37 -23.76
C VAL A 67 -12.83 -1.93 -23.48
N ARG A 68 -13.83 -1.75 -22.60
CA ARG A 68 -14.29 -0.42 -22.16
C ARG A 68 -13.31 0.17 -21.14
N VAL A 69 -12.27 0.84 -21.62
CA VAL A 69 -11.17 1.39 -20.81
C VAL A 69 -11.66 2.30 -19.68
N GLY A 70 -12.68 3.14 -19.93
CA GLY A 70 -13.25 4.00 -18.89
C GLY A 70 -13.81 3.21 -17.68
N TRP A 71 -14.52 2.11 -17.94
CA TRP A 71 -15.01 1.22 -16.88
C TRP A 71 -13.86 0.52 -16.12
N MET A 72 -12.80 0.11 -16.84
CA MET A 72 -11.62 -0.51 -16.22
C MET A 72 -10.90 0.46 -15.28
N LEU A 73 -10.79 1.73 -15.69
CA LEU A 73 -10.23 2.78 -14.83
C LEU A 73 -11.11 3.04 -13.60
N ALA A 74 -12.42 3.14 -13.78
CA ALA A 74 -13.36 3.34 -12.68
C ALA A 74 -13.30 2.19 -11.66
N LEU A 75 -13.21 0.94 -12.12
CA LEU A 75 -13.00 -0.22 -11.26
C LEU A 75 -11.65 -0.16 -10.51
N GLY A 76 -10.59 0.31 -11.17
CA GLY A 76 -9.28 0.50 -10.54
C GLY A 76 -9.33 1.50 -9.37
N TRP A 77 -9.94 2.65 -9.59
CA TRP A 77 -10.14 3.64 -8.55
C TRP A 77 -11.07 3.15 -7.43
N GLY A 78 -12.13 2.42 -7.77
CA GLY A 78 -13.04 1.81 -6.81
C GLY A 78 -12.35 0.78 -5.92
N LEU A 79 -11.51 -0.09 -6.50
CA LEU A 79 -10.69 -1.04 -5.75
C LEU A 79 -9.70 -0.34 -4.83
N ALA A 80 -9.01 0.70 -5.33
CA ALA A 80 -8.08 1.48 -4.51
C ALA A 80 -8.79 2.15 -3.33
N ALA A 81 -9.97 2.73 -3.55
CA ALA A 81 -10.78 3.32 -2.49
C ALA A 81 -11.26 2.29 -1.46
N ALA A 82 -11.68 1.10 -1.91
CA ALA A 82 -12.10 0.01 -1.02
C ALA A 82 -10.94 -0.47 -0.14
N ILE A 83 -9.75 -0.68 -0.72
CA ILE A 83 -8.55 -1.08 0.04
C ILE A 83 -8.14 0.04 1.00
N GLY A 84 -8.18 1.29 0.56
CA GLY A 84 -7.86 2.45 1.39
C GLY A 84 -8.81 2.60 2.59
N SER A 85 -10.11 2.33 2.42
CA SER A 85 -11.07 2.37 3.52
C SER A 85 -10.82 1.27 4.56
N VAL A 86 -10.52 0.05 4.11
CA VAL A 86 -10.13 -1.05 5.03
C VAL A 86 -8.85 -0.70 5.78
N ALA A 87 -7.83 -0.18 5.09
CA ALA A 87 -6.59 0.27 5.72
C ALA A 87 -6.86 1.38 6.76
N GLY A 88 -7.70 2.36 6.43
CA GLY A 88 -8.12 3.42 7.34
C GLY A 88 -8.78 2.91 8.62
N CYS A 89 -9.71 1.96 8.49
CA CYS A 89 -10.36 1.33 9.63
C CYS A 89 -9.38 0.56 10.54
N MET A 90 -8.35 -0.06 9.95
CA MET A 90 -7.35 -0.80 10.72
C MET A 90 -6.34 0.12 11.42
N VAL A 91 -6.05 1.28 10.84
CA VAL A 91 -5.04 2.22 11.35
C VAL A 91 -5.64 3.22 12.35
N ALA A 92 -6.91 3.58 12.19
CA ALA A 92 -7.60 4.58 13.04
C ALA A 92 -7.45 4.34 14.56
N PRO A 93 -7.54 3.10 15.10
CA PRO A 93 -7.34 2.85 16.53
C PRO A 93 -5.93 3.14 17.01
N VAL A 94 -4.93 3.05 16.14
CA VAL A 94 -3.49 3.19 16.44
C VAL A 94 -3.05 4.65 16.37
N VAL A 95 -3.49 5.38 15.33
CA VAL A 95 -3.01 6.75 15.02
C VAL A 95 -3.98 7.83 15.53
N PHE A 96 -5.13 7.44 16.06
CA PHE A 96 -6.27 8.29 16.38
C PHE A 96 -6.97 8.86 15.14
N LEU A 97 -8.28 9.02 15.23
CA LEU A 97 -9.11 9.54 14.15
C LEU A 97 -8.88 11.05 13.99
N ASP A 98 -8.16 11.42 12.95
CA ASP A 98 -7.87 12.79 12.57
C ASP A 98 -8.06 12.91 11.04
N PRO A 99 -8.60 14.02 10.51
CA PRO A 99 -8.73 14.24 9.07
C PRO A 99 -7.42 14.06 8.28
N ASN A 100 -6.28 14.33 8.90
CA ASN A 100 -4.96 14.23 8.29
C ASN A 100 -4.19 12.94 8.63
N MET A 101 -4.78 11.99 9.38
CA MET A 101 -4.10 10.78 9.85
C MET A 101 -3.46 9.96 8.72
N MET A 102 -4.06 10.00 7.52
CA MET A 102 -3.57 9.25 6.35
C MET A 102 -2.44 9.94 5.59
N ALA A 103 -2.15 11.23 5.84
CA ALA A 103 -1.15 11.97 5.08
C ALA A 103 0.26 11.37 5.22
N GLY A 104 0.68 11.02 6.44
CA GLY A 104 1.95 10.35 6.68
C GLY A 104 1.99 8.94 6.08
N ILE A 105 0.91 8.18 6.28
CA ILE A 105 0.81 6.80 5.79
C ILE A 105 0.85 6.76 4.26
N LEU A 106 0.24 7.74 3.59
CA LEU A 106 0.27 7.86 2.13
C LEU A 106 1.72 8.01 1.62
N LEU A 107 2.56 8.79 2.30
CA LEU A 107 3.97 8.94 1.94
C LEU A 107 4.73 7.63 2.05
N TYR A 108 4.52 6.86 3.13
CA TYR A 108 5.13 5.54 3.29
C TYR A 108 4.63 4.54 2.24
N ALA A 109 3.33 4.54 1.95
CA ALA A 109 2.75 3.70 0.91
C ALA A 109 3.32 4.04 -0.47
N PHE A 110 3.50 5.32 -0.76
CA PHE A 110 4.10 5.80 -2.01
C PHE A 110 5.59 5.41 -2.10
N ALA A 111 6.34 5.57 -1.00
CA ALA A 111 7.73 5.11 -0.92
C ALA A 111 7.84 3.60 -1.19
N GLY A 112 6.96 2.81 -0.58
CA GLY A 112 6.89 1.36 -0.80
C GLY A 112 6.56 0.98 -2.23
N ALA A 113 5.57 1.65 -2.84
CA ALA A 113 5.19 1.42 -4.23
C ALA A 113 6.32 1.77 -5.22
N LEU A 114 7.02 2.88 -4.97
CA LEU A 114 8.19 3.29 -5.77
C LEU A 114 9.35 2.31 -5.61
N LEU A 115 9.69 1.95 -4.39
CA LEU A 115 10.76 1.00 -4.12
C LEU A 115 10.48 -0.35 -4.78
N GLY A 116 9.26 -0.84 -4.67
CA GLY A 116 8.86 -2.12 -5.24
C GLY A 116 8.71 -2.11 -6.76
N GLY A 117 8.36 -0.96 -7.32
CA GLY A 117 8.03 -0.74 -8.73
C GLY A 117 6.52 -0.63 -8.96
N ILE A 118 6.09 0.51 -9.48
CA ILE A 118 4.67 0.86 -9.67
C ILE A 118 3.96 -0.12 -10.62
N ASP A 119 4.69 -0.66 -11.60
CA ASP A 119 4.13 -1.57 -12.61
C ASP A 119 3.93 -3.02 -12.09
N SER A 120 4.43 -3.33 -10.90
CA SER A 120 4.37 -4.68 -10.32
C SER A 120 3.60 -4.69 -8.99
N PRO A 121 2.36 -5.23 -8.93
CA PRO A 121 1.61 -5.32 -7.68
C PRO A 121 2.36 -6.09 -6.58
N LEU A 122 3.05 -7.18 -6.94
CA LEU A 122 3.90 -7.93 -6.00
C LEU A 122 5.10 -7.11 -5.56
N GLY A 123 5.69 -6.33 -6.49
CA GLY A 123 6.76 -5.40 -6.18
C GLY A 123 6.33 -4.36 -5.15
N ALA A 124 5.19 -3.72 -5.35
CA ALA A 124 4.66 -2.71 -4.43
C ALA A 124 4.42 -3.27 -3.01
N VAL A 125 3.93 -4.51 -2.91
CA VAL A 125 3.75 -5.20 -1.62
C VAL A 125 5.10 -5.44 -0.92
N LEU A 126 6.06 -6.03 -1.63
CA LEU A 126 7.40 -6.28 -1.07
C LEU A 126 8.13 -4.99 -0.72
N GLY A 127 7.99 -3.97 -1.58
CA GLY A 127 8.52 -2.62 -1.32
C GLY A 127 7.90 -1.99 -0.08
N GLY A 128 6.60 -2.12 0.11
CA GLY A 128 5.90 -1.65 1.31
C GLY A 128 6.41 -2.31 2.59
N PHE A 129 6.59 -3.63 2.59
CA PHE A 129 7.21 -4.35 3.71
C PHE A 129 8.64 -3.89 3.96
N ALA A 130 9.45 -3.74 2.91
CA ALA A 130 10.84 -3.29 3.04
C ALA A 130 10.91 -1.88 3.63
N VAL A 131 10.09 -0.93 3.14
CA VAL A 131 10.02 0.43 3.68
C VAL A 131 9.57 0.41 5.14
N GLY A 132 8.55 -0.38 5.50
CA GLY A 132 8.09 -0.50 6.88
C GLY A 132 9.16 -1.04 7.82
N ILE A 133 9.96 -2.02 7.39
CA ILE A 133 11.09 -2.54 8.16
C ILE A 133 12.19 -1.48 8.31
N ILE A 134 12.57 -0.82 7.22
CA ILE A 134 13.61 0.21 7.22
C ILE A 134 13.18 1.40 8.10
N GLU A 135 11.92 1.82 8.00
CA GLU A 135 11.35 2.88 8.83
C GLU A 135 11.40 2.54 10.32
N ASN A 136 10.95 1.34 10.69
CA ASN A 136 10.95 0.93 12.09
C ASN A 136 12.37 0.78 12.65
N LEU A 137 13.27 0.13 11.93
CA LEU A 137 14.65 -0.03 12.36
C LEU A 137 15.39 1.31 12.34
N GLY A 138 15.24 2.09 11.27
CA GLY A 138 15.87 3.41 11.15
C GLY A 138 15.36 4.39 12.20
N GLY A 139 14.06 4.40 12.46
CA GLY A 139 13.45 5.23 13.50
C GLY A 139 13.85 4.82 14.92
N ALA A 140 14.07 3.52 15.17
CA ALA A 140 14.46 3.03 16.48
C ALA A 140 15.95 3.25 16.79
N TYR A 141 16.82 3.08 15.81
CA TYR A 141 18.28 3.03 16.04
C TYR A 141 19.07 4.24 15.54
N LEU A 142 18.60 4.94 14.49
CA LEU A 142 19.40 5.98 13.81
C LEU A 142 18.85 7.40 13.99
N VAL A 143 17.55 7.61 13.87
CA VAL A 143 17.01 8.94 13.59
C VAL A 143 16.00 9.41 14.65
N GLY A 144 15.53 8.51 15.50
CA GLY A 144 14.43 8.80 16.43
C GLY A 144 13.06 8.90 15.75
N THR A 145 12.01 8.97 16.56
CA THR A 145 10.61 8.93 16.07
C THR A 145 10.19 10.17 15.30
N GLU A 146 10.84 11.31 15.55
CA GLU A 146 10.51 12.62 14.96
C GLU A 146 10.87 12.70 13.46
N LEU A 147 11.90 11.99 13.02
CA LEU A 147 12.46 12.09 11.68
C LEU A 147 12.10 10.91 10.76
N LYS A 148 11.15 10.07 11.15
CA LYS A 148 10.68 8.93 10.34
C LYS A 148 10.19 9.35 8.96
N LEU A 149 9.44 10.46 8.87
CA LEU A 149 8.96 11.04 7.62
C LEU A 149 10.10 11.46 6.69
N THR A 150 11.15 12.03 7.24
CA THR A 150 12.36 12.43 6.50
C THR A 150 13.06 11.21 5.92
N LEU A 151 13.10 10.10 6.67
CA LEU A 151 13.68 8.85 6.21
C LEU A 151 12.90 8.27 5.01
N ALA A 152 11.57 8.32 5.04
CA ALA A 152 10.74 7.93 3.91
C ALA A 152 11.03 8.79 2.66
N LEU A 153 11.17 10.10 2.83
CA LEU A 153 11.52 11.02 1.76
C LEU A 153 12.90 10.70 1.15
N ILE A 154 13.90 10.42 1.99
CA ILE A 154 15.24 10.02 1.54
C ILE A 154 15.17 8.71 0.73
N ILE A 155 14.36 7.74 1.16
CA ILE A 155 14.14 6.49 0.41
C ILE A 155 13.55 6.80 -0.96
N ILE A 156 12.50 7.64 -1.04
CA ILE A 156 11.86 8.02 -2.30
C ILE A 156 12.88 8.65 -3.26
N VAL A 157 13.62 9.65 -2.79
CA VAL A 157 14.62 10.35 -3.60
C VAL A 157 15.72 9.41 -4.05
N SER A 158 16.22 8.54 -3.17
CA SER A 158 17.26 7.56 -3.49
C SER A 158 16.80 6.57 -4.55
N VAL A 159 15.58 6.04 -4.42
CA VAL A 159 15.01 5.10 -5.40
C VAL A 159 14.82 5.76 -6.76
N LEU A 160 14.25 6.96 -6.80
CA LEU A 160 14.05 7.71 -8.05
C LEU A 160 15.35 8.04 -8.76
N THR A 161 16.42 8.31 -7.98
CA THR A 161 17.74 8.66 -8.55
C THR A 161 18.49 7.44 -9.06
N ILE A 162 18.44 6.31 -8.34
CA ILE A 162 19.24 5.11 -8.65
C ILE A 162 18.49 4.19 -9.62
N ARG A 163 17.18 3.98 -9.38
CA ARG A 163 16.33 3.10 -10.19
C ARG A 163 14.89 3.63 -10.28
N PRO A 164 14.59 4.50 -11.24
CA PRO A 164 13.25 5.10 -11.39
C PRO A 164 12.14 4.08 -11.69
N SER A 165 12.49 2.88 -12.17
CA SER A 165 11.53 1.78 -12.37
C SER A 165 11.24 0.95 -11.10
N GLY A 166 11.92 1.23 -9.99
CA GLY A 166 11.86 0.42 -8.77
C GLY A 166 12.67 -0.88 -8.87
N LEU A 167 12.69 -1.66 -7.78
CA LEU A 167 13.48 -2.90 -7.69
C LEU A 167 12.93 -4.02 -8.58
N LEU A 168 11.61 -4.13 -8.70
CA LEU A 168 10.89 -5.17 -9.44
C LEU A 168 10.07 -4.61 -10.62
N GLY A 169 10.23 -3.32 -10.93
CA GLY A 169 9.59 -2.67 -12.08
C GLY A 169 10.15 -3.15 -13.42
N ARG A 170 9.31 -3.20 -14.44
CA ARG A 170 9.71 -3.52 -15.81
C ARG A 170 10.20 -2.26 -16.51
N THR A 171 11.40 -2.29 -17.04
CA THR A 171 11.88 -1.25 -17.99
C THR A 171 11.16 -1.44 -19.31
N VAL A 172 10.18 -0.60 -19.60
CA VAL A 172 9.56 -0.55 -20.93
C VAL A 172 10.53 0.20 -21.83
N LEU A 173 11.31 -0.53 -22.63
CA LEU A 173 12.07 0.05 -23.72
C LEU A 173 11.09 0.44 -24.83
N SER A 174 10.68 1.69 -24.85
CA SER A 174 9.98 2.28 -25.99
C SER A 174 10.98 2.36 -27.14
N ARG A 175 10.90 1.43 -28.09
CA ARG A 175 11.54 1.62 -29.38
C ARG A 175 10.72 2.64 -30.16
N VAL A 176 11.30 3.80 -30.38
CA VAL A 176 10.84 4.81 -31.32
C VAL A 176 11.11 4.28 -32.73
#